data_0a7663a219b3cc3d903206b7b88d7593
#
_entry.id   0a7663a219b3cc3d903206b7b88d7593
#
_cell.length_a   1.000
_cell.length_b   1.000
_cell.length_c   1.000
_cell.angle_alpha   90.00
_cell.angle_beta   90.00
_cell.angle_gamma   90.00
#
_symmetry.space_group_name_H-M   'P 1'
#
loop_
_entity.id
_entity.type
_entity.pdbx_description
1 polymer ?
#
loop_
_entity_poly.entity_id
_entity_poly.type
_entity_poly.pdbx_seq_one_letter_code
_entity_poly.pdbx_strand_id
1 'polypeptide(L)'
;MHTGVMVTGYNQGDWGRLLAGEYDRPPDVPDYECMEDTLYMGELVEPLGFDSIWATEHYGSAYSMQPNPLQWLAYWAGRTQRVDVGTAVLVAPWWNPIRLAAQISMLDVLLRGRRIHLGFGRGVAPHEYAALNLPQEESHTYFYDVINAIRAADGAQSFTYDGEIFKIPPSSIRPQGRRFGELTSNMKAAFSTTASARLAAQNGMGQMFTTDANIEEMTKKVREFNEIRAELSLPPDQPTTLLWMYCAETAEEAAAGAQYYIAQSTSARHHYYDWKNPGFDGVKGMEEYVNRSVATDAGRLEGIQSRLAVQPIGTPAQIIEKIRTLQQAISLEKIVLHVFYGGMPRDVAEKSLRLFAKEVLPAIQAMGTPIHPSSLGRAVV
;
A
#
# COMPACT_ATOMS: atom_id res chain seq x y z
N MET A 1 2.61 18.36 3.20
CA MET A 1 2.41 16.90 3.32
C MET A 1 2.87 16.23 2.04
N HIS A 2 3.60 15.11 2.13
CA HIS A 2 4.06 14.36 0.95
C HIS A 2 2.89 13.62 0.29
N THR A 3 2.72 13.79 -1.02
CA THR A 3 1.57 13.26 -1.77
C THR A 3 2.03 12.40 -2.93
N GLY A 4 1.79 11.10 -2.83
CA GLY A 4 2.12 10.12 -3.86
C GLY A 4 0.90 9.61 -4.62
N VAL A 5 1.15 8.98 -5.77
CA VAL A 5 0.13 8.32 -6.59
C VAL A 5 0.44 6.83 -6.70
N MET A 6 -0.56 6.01 -6.43
CA MET A 6 -0.53 4.58 -6.69
C MET A 6 -0.80 4.34 -8.17
N VAL A 7 0.19 3.80 -8.86
CA VAL A 7 0.09 3.46 -10.29
C VAL A 7 0.01 1.95 -10.40
N THR A 8 -1.20 1.42 -10.43
CA THR A 8 -1.49 -0.01 -10.49
C THR A 8 -2.66 -0.30 -11.41
N GLY A 9 -2.60 -1.39 -12.15
CA GLY A 9 -3.61 -1.77 -13.15
C GLY A 9 -4.64 -2.76 -12.60
N TYR A 10 -5.87 -2.62 -13.06
CA TYR A 10 -7.00 -3.49 -12.75
C TYR A 10 -7.72 -3.87 -14.03
N ASN A 11 -8.10 -5.14 -14.18
CA ASN A 11 -9.03 -5.57 -15.21
C ASN A 11 -10.41 -5.83 -14.60
N GLN A 12 -11.09 -4.72 -14.25
CA GLN A 12 -12.36 -4.76 -13.52
C GLN A 12 -13.44 -5.60 -14.22
N GLY A 13 -13.43 -5.66 -15.54
CA GLY A 13 -14.41 -6.42 -16.35
C GLY A 13 -14.21 -7.93 -16.31
N ASP A 14 -13.03 -8.41 -15.90
CA ASP A 14 -12.69 -9.85 -15.97
C ASP A 14 -13.22 -10.70 -14.80
N TRP A 15 -13.75 -10.09 -13.74
CA TRP A 15 -14.24 -10.83 -12.57
C TRP A 15 -15.36 -11.80 -12.89
N GLY A 16 -16.27 -11.48 -13.83
CA GLY A 16 -17.34 -12.39 -14.24
C GLY A 16 -16.79 -13.71 -14.76
N ARG A 17 -15.79 -13.67 -15.63
CA ARG A 17 -15.11 -14.84 -16.21
C ARG A 17 -14.36 -15.63 -15.14
N LEU A 18 -13.57 -14.96 -14.29
CA LEU A 18 -12.78 -15.61 -13.25
C LEU A 18 -13.65 -16.31 -12.21
N LEU A 19 -14.74 -15.69 -11.76
CA LEU A 19 -15.67 -16.27 -10.78
C LEU A 19 -16.50 -17.42 -11.38
N ALA A 20 -16.77 -17.38 -12.70
CA ALA A 20 -17.41 -18.49 -13.40
C ALA A 20 -16.47 -19.68 -13.68
N GLY A 21 -15.15 -19.53 -13.40
CA GLY A 21 -14.16 -20.60 -13.68
C GLY A 21 -13.83 -20.77 -15.16
N GLU A 22 -14.10 -19.78 -15.99
CA GLU A 22 -13.87 -19.82 -17.45
C GLU A 22 -12.40 -19.52 -17.80
N TYR A 23 -11.44 -20.24 -17.23
CA TYR A 23 -10.00 -19.93 -17.35
C TYR A 23 -9.41 -20.20 -18.73
N ASP A 24 -10.05 -21.06 -19.52
CA ASP A 24 -9.59 -21.38 -20.88
C ASP A 24 -9.93 -20.29 -21.91
N ARG A 25 -10.78 -19.34 -21.55
CA ARG A 25 -11.14 -18.18 -22.36
C ARG A 25 -10.29 -16.98 -21.96
N PRO A 26 -9.75 -16.18 -22.89
CA PRO A 26 -9.09 -14.92 -22.55
C PRO A 26 -10.09 -13.90 -21.97
N PRO A 27 -9.63 -12.88 -21.23
CA PRO A 27 -10.48 -11.78 -20.79
C PRO A 27 -11.05 -11.03 -22.00
N ASP A 28 -12.24 -10.44 -21.84
CA ASP A 28 -12.91 -9.69 -22.91
C ASP A 28 -12.13 -8.42 -23.30
N VAL A 29 -11.54 -7.76 -22.30
CA VAL A 29 -10.54 -6.70 -22.47
C VAL A 29 -9.18 -7.28 -22.15
N PRO A 30 -8.22 -7.28 -23.07
CA PRO A 30 -6.88 -7.77 -22.80
C PRO A 30 -6.18 -7.01 -21.67
N ASP A 31 -5.47 -7.71 -20.79
CA ASP A 31 -4.77 -7.09 -19.66
C ASP A 31 -3.77 -6.01 -20.08
N TYR A 32 -3.12 -6.16 -21.26
CA TYR A 32 -2.18 -5.17 -21.75
C TYR A 32 -2.85 -3.82 -22.06
N GLU A 33 -4.11 -3.79 -22.51
CA GLU A 33 -4.85 -2.53 -22.73
C GLU A 33 -5.11 -1.82 -21.40
N CYS A 34 -5.53 -2.55 -20.36
CA CYS A 34 -5.67 -2.00 -19.02
C CYS A 34 -4.34 -1.45 -18.47
N MET A 35 -3.23 -2.13 -18.79
CA MET A 35 -1.89 -1.69 -18.38
C MET A 35 -1.38 -0.49 -19.18
N GLU A 36 -1.73 -0.36 -20.47
CA GLU A 36 -1.44 0.84 -21.28
C GLU A 36 -2.12 2.08 -20.71
N ASP A 37 -3.40 1.97 -20.33
CA ASP A 37 -4.11 3.06 -19.64
C ASP A 37 -3.46 3.39 -18.28
N THR A 38 -3.00 2.37 -17.55
CA THR A 38 -2.27 2.56 -16.29
C THR A 38 -0.93 3.27 -16.51
N LEU A 39 -0.18 2.91 -17.55
CA LEU A 39 1.06 3.59 -17.94
C LEU A 39 0.81 5.04 -18.26
N TYR A 40 -0.22 5.33 -19.06
CA TYR A 40 -0.62 6.69 -19.38
C TYR A 40 -0.90 7.52 -18.12
N MET A 41 -1.68 7.00 -17.18
CA MET A 41 -1.96 7.70 -15.91
C MET A 41 -0.68 7.93 -15.08
N GLY A 42 0.24 6.98 -15.09
CA GLY A 42 1.54 7.11 -14.42
C GLY A 42 2.43 8.22 -15.01
N GLU A 43 2.39 8.40 -16.33
CA GLU A 43 3.14 9.48 -17.00
C GLU A 43 2.65 10.89 -16.60
N LEU A 44 1.44 11.03 -16.10
CA LEU A 44 0.90 12.31 -15.62
C LEU A 44 1.42 12.70 -14.22
N VAL A 45 1.94 11.76 -13.43
CA VAL A 45 2.25 11.99 -12.00
C VAL A 45 3.30 13.09 -11.81
N GLU A 46 4.45 12.97 -12.46
CA GLU A 46 5.53 13.96 -12.33
C GLU A 46 5.20 15.33 -12.93
N PRO A 47 4.64 15.43 -14.15
CA PRO A 47 4.24 16.71 -14.73
C PRO A 47 3.18 17.45 -13.92
N LEU A 48 2.29 16.72 -13.25
CA LEU A 48 1.25 17.31 -12.41
C LEU A 48 1.72 17.72 -11.01
N GLY A 49 2.98 17.47 -10.66
CA GLY A 49 3.59 18.00 -9.45
C GLY A 49 3.53 17.09 -8.22
N PHE A 50 3.09 15.83 -8.35
CA PHE A 50 3.12 14.86 -7.25
C PHE A 50 4.56 14.54 -6.83
N ASP A 51 4.71 14.04 -5.59
CA ASP A 51 6.01 13.82 -4.97
C ASP A 51 6.56 12.41 -5.21
N SER A 52 5.69 11.41 -5.43
CA SER A 52 6.12 10.02 -5.59
C SER A 52 5.14 9.13 -6.37
N ILE A 53 5.70 8.06 -6.97
CA ILE A 53 4.96 6.97 -7.62
C ILE A 53 5.07 5.72 -6.76
N TRP A 54 3.93 5.02 -6.57
CA TRP A 54 3.82 3.84 -5.72
C TRP A 54 3.32 2.62 -6.47
N ALA A 55 3.72 1.45 -6.00
CA ALA A 55 3.35 0.16 -6.55
C ALA A 55 2.86 -0.81 -5.45
N THR A 56 1.94 -1.70 -5.83
CA THR A 56 1.47 -2.83 -5.03
C THR A 56 2.15 -4.13 -5.47
N GLU A 57 1.86 -5.25 -4.81
CA GLU A 57 2.29 -6.58 -5.23
C GLU A 57 1.14 -7.57 -5.12
N HIS A 58 0.71 -8.11 -6.28
CA HIS A 58 -0.36 -9.10 -6.39
C HIS A 58 -0.13 -10.05 -7.57
N TYR A 59 -0.70 -11.26 -7.46
CA TYR A 59 -0.55 -12.32 -8.44
C TYR A 59 -1.89 -12.92 -8.89
N GLY A 60 -1.94 -13.31 -10.16
CA GLY A 60 -2.86 -14.30 -10.71
C GLY A 60 -4.33 -13.88 -10.86
N SER A 61 -4.72 -12.66 -10.53
CA SER A 61 -6.10 -12.19 -10.69
C SER A 61 -6.19 -10.86 -11.43
N ALA A 62 -7.42 -10.42 -11.70
CA ALA A 62 -7.73 -9.12 -12.31
C ALA A 62 -7.50 -7.92 -11.36
N TYR A 63 -7.12 -8.18 -10.11
CA TYR A 63 -6.89 -7.18 -9.08
C TYR A 63 -5.42 -6.79 -9.03
N SER A 64 -5.13 -5.51 -9.23
CA SER A 64 -3.78 -4.97 -9.04
C SER A 64 -2.68 -5.79 -9.75
N MET A 65 -2.73 -5.84 -11.08
CA MET A 65 -1.89 -6.71 -11.92
C MET A 65 -0.42 -6.28 -11.94
N GLN A 66 0.22 -6.32 -10.77
CA GLN A 66 1.63 -5.96 -10.55
C GLN A 66 2.38 -7.04 -9.78
N PRO A 67 2.93 -8.05 -10.48
CA PRO A 67 3.59 -9.19 -9.82
C PRO A 67 4.98 -8.85 -9.28
N ASN A 68 5.58 -7.73 -9.66
CA ASN A 68 6.88 -7.30 -9.16
C ASN A 68 6.92 -5.76 -9.05
N PRO A 69 6.67 -5.21 -7.86
CA PRO A 69 6.68 -3.76 -7.67
C PRO A 69 8.05 -3.12 -7.93
N LEU A 70 9.16 -3.81 -7.64
CA LEU A 70 10.49 -3.25 -7.87
C LEU A 70 10.83 -3.13 -9.36
N GLN A 71 10.38 -4.08 -10.19
CA GLN A 71 10.49 -4.00 -11.65
C GLN A 71 9.67 -2.83 -12.20
N TRP A 72 8.44 -2.65 -11.71
CA TRP A 72 7.56 -1.56 -12.08
C TRP A 72 8.13 -0.19 -11.69
N LEU A 73 8.65 -0.08 -10.48
CA LEU A 73 9.28 1.15 -10.01
C LEU A 73 10.63 1.42 -10.71
N ALA A 74 11.35 0.41 -11.18
CA ALA A 74 12.54 0.60 -12.01
C ALA A 74 12.20 1.22 -13.38
N TYR A 75 11.07 0.84 -13.99
CA TYR A 75 10.56 1.50 -15.19
C TYR A 75 10.31 3.00 -14.93
N TRP A 76 9.61 3.33 -13.84
CA TRP A 76 9.33 4.72 -13.48
C TRP A 76 10.59 5.49 -13.08
N ALA A 77 11.56 4.85 -12.45
CA ALA A 77 12.85 5.46 -12.16
C ALA A 77 13.57 5.94 -13.43
N GLY A 78 13.42 5.20 -14.54
CA GLY A 78 13.98 5.58 -15.85
C GLY A 78 13.15 6.64 -16.60
N ARG A 79 11.86 6.75 -16.32
CA ARG A 79 10.92 7.66 -17.01
C ARG A 79 10.74 9.02 -16.32
N THR A 80 11.19 9.15 -15.08
CA THR A 80 11.01 10.34 -14.25
C THR A 80 12.34 10.90 -13.77
N GLN A 81 12.37 12.16 -13.33
CA GLN A 81 13.60 12.84 -12.87
C GLN A 81 13.52 13.32 -11.42
N ARG A 82 12.33 13.63 -10.91
CA ARG A 82 12.12 14.27 -9.62
C ARG A 82 11.42 13.41 -8.59
N VAL A 83 10.41 12.65 -9.01
CA VAL A 83 9.56 11.91 -8.08
C VAL A 83 10.31 10.77 -7.40
N ASP A 84 10.05 10.61 -6.12
CA ASP A 84 10.44 9.43 -5.34
C ASP A 84 9.61 8.21 -5.78
N VAL A 85 9.97 7.02 -5.28
CA VAL A 85 9.18 5.82 -5.50
C VAL A 85 8.83 5.14 -4.18
N GLY A 86 7.75 4.35 -4.16
CA GLY A 86 7.34 3.65 -2.96
C GLY A 86 6.62 2.34 -3.22
N THR A 87 6.63 1.47 -2.23
CA THR A 87 5.90 0.20 -2.23
C THR A 87 4.81 0.20 -1.18
N ALA A 88 3.62 -0.27 -1.56
CA ALA A 88 2.51 -0.38 -0.63
C ALA A 88 1.59 -1.57 -1.02
N VAL A 89 2.12 -2.74 -0.81
CA VAL A 89 3.33 -3.14 -0.09
C VAL A 89 4.22 -4.05 -0.93
N LEU A 90 5.47 -4.28 -0.50
CA LEU A 90 6.22 -5.50 -0.80
C LEU A 90 5.73 -6.61 0.13
N VAL A 91 5.35 -7.74 -0.42
CA VAL A 91 4.91 -8.89 0.37
C VAL A 91 6.12 -9.73 0.78
N ALA A 92 6.74 -9.37 1.91
CA ALA A 92 8.02 -9.92 2.32
C ALA A 92 8.10 -11.46 2.28
N PRO A 93 7.06 -12.25 2.70
CA PRO A 93 7.11 -13.70 2.64
C PRO A 93 7.29 -14.31 1.25
N TRP A 94 7.01 -13.57 0.19
CA TRP A 94 7.13 -14.04 -1.19
C TRP A 94 8.55 -13.87 -1.77
N TRP A 95 9.48 -13.32 -0.99
CA TRP A 95 10.81 -12.97 -1.45
C TRP A 95 11.92 -13.77 -0.76
N ASN A 96 12.90 -14.17 -1.56
CA ASN A 96 14.19 -14.51 -1.01
C ASN A 96 14.90 -13.21 -0.56
N PRO A 97 15.40 -13.10 0.68
CA PRO A 97 15.95 -11.85 1.23
C PRO A 97 17.16 -11.31 0.48
N ILE A 98 18.04 -12.18 -0.06
CA ILE A 98 19.19 -11.73 -0.88
C ILE A 98 18.70 -11.08 -2.17
N ARG A 99 17.73 -11.69 -2.84
CA ARG A 99 17.17 -11.14 -4.08
C ARG A 99 16.49 -9.81 -3.82
N LEU A 100 15.73 -9.72 -2.73
CA LEU A 100 15.00 -8.50 -2.34
C LEU A 100 15.98 -7.36 -2.03
N ALA A 101 16.98 -7.59 -1.18
CA ALA A 101 17.99 -6.59 -0.83
C ALA A 101 18.77 -6.10 -2.07
N ALA A 102 19.16 -7.02 -2.97
CA ALA A 102 19.89 -6.68 -4.19
C ALA A 102 19.02 -5.86 -5.17
N GLN A 103 17.71 -6.16 -5.29
CA GLN A 103 16.81 -5.42 -6.17
C GLN A 103 16.47 -4.04 -5.60
N ILE A 104 16.28 -3.90 -4.28
CA ILE A 104 16.11 -2.59 -3.62
C ILE A 104 17.37 -1.73 -3.83
N SER A 105 18.54 -2.30 -3.64
CA SER A 105 19.81 -1.59 -3.84
C SER A 105 20.05 -1.19 -5.32
N MET A 106 19.65 -2.06 -6.28
CA MET A 106 19.68 -1.71 -7.70
C MET A 106 18.70 -0.57 -8.01
N LEU A 107 17.51 -0.59 -7.44
CA LEU A 107 16.53 0.49 -7.62
C LEU A 107 17.06 1.83 -7.07
N ASP A 108 17.78 1.83 -5.96
CA ASP A 108 18.45 3.04 -5.43
C ASP A 108 19.49 3.60 -6.41
N VAL A 109 20.25 2.73 -7.09
CA VAL A 109 21.18 3.15 -8.16
C VAL A 109 20.42 3.83 -9.31
N LEU A 110 19.30 3.22 -9.75
CA LEU A 110 18.49 3.74 -10.86
C LEU A 110 17.81 5.07 -10.54
N LEU A 111 17.48 5.30 -9.28
CA LEU A 111 16.84 6.52 -8.79
C LEU A 111 17.78 7.75 -8.74
N ARG A 112 19.09 7.55 -8.80
CA ARG A 112 20.09 8.63 -8.88
C ARG A 112 20.00 9.66 -7.73
N GLY A 113 19.62 9.22 -6.51
CA GLY A 113 19.53 10.05 -5.32
C GLY A 113 18.12 10.39 -4.86
N ARG A 114 17.09 10.06 -5.63
CA ARG A 114 15.69 10.05 -5.18
C ARG A 114 15.47 8.94 -4.16
N ARG A 115 14.38 9.01 -3.40
CA ARG A 115 14.13 8.08 -2.30
C ARG A 115 13.28 6.87 -2.71
N ILE A 116 13.48 5.77 -1.98
CA ILE A 116 12.57 4.63 -1.96
C ILE A 116 11.84 4.65 -0.62
N HIS A 117 10.51 4.68 -0.66
CA HIS A 117 9.66 4.52 0.52
C HIS A 117 9.25 3.05 0.61
N LEU A 118 9.80 2.31 1.56
CA LEU A 118 9.60 0.87 1.68
C LEU A 118 8.42 0.56 2.62
N GLY A 119 7.30 0.14 2.05
CA GLY A 119 6.19 -0.44 2.78
C GLY A 119 6.15 -1.95 2.59
N PHE A 120 5.97 -2.69 3.69
CA PHE A 120 5.95 -4.14 3.73
C PHE A 120 4.63 -4.69 4.26
N GLY A 121 4.22 -5.85 3.75
CA GLY A 121 3.08 -6.60 4.22
C GLY A 121 3.34 -8.09 4.20
N ARG A 122 2.41 -8.86 4.82
CA ARG A 122 2.47 -10.33 4.83
C ARG A 122 1.75 -10.99 3.66
N GLY A 123 0.97 -10.24 2.89
CA GLY A 123 0.03 -10.82 1.94
C GLY A 123 -1.19 -11.44 2.63
N VAL A 124 -2.33 -11.42 1.96
CA VAL A 124 -3.61 -11.85 2.53
C VAL A 124 -4.25 -12.95 1.69
N ALA A 125 -4.28 -12.82 0.36
CA ALA A 125 -5.04 -13.72 -0.51
C ALA A 125 -4.44 -15.15 -0.54
N PRO A 126 -5.18 -16.18 -0.10
CA PRO A 126 -4.66 -17.55 -0.03
C PRO A 126 -4.26 -18.12 -1.39
N HIS A 127 -4.96 -17.74 -2.45
CA HIS A 127 -4.64 -18.21 -3.82
C HIS A 127 -3.25 -17.75 -4.29
N GLU A 128 -2.78 -16.59 -3.82
CA GLU A 128 -1.43 -16.09 -4.15
C GLU A 128 -0.35 -16.94 -3.48
N TYR A 129 -0.55 -17.29 -2.20
CA TYR A 129 0.33 -18.23 -1.49
C TYR A 129 0.35 -19.61 -2.14
N ALA A 130 -0.83 -20.14 -2.52
CA ALA A 130 -0.93 -21.41 -3.23
C ALA A 130 -0.22 -21.39 -4.59
N ALA A 131 -0.38 -20.31 -5.37
CA ALA A 131 0.29 -20.16 -6.66
C ALA A 131 1.80 -20.05 -6.54
N LEU A 132 2.31 -19.44 -5.47
CA LEU A 132 3.74 -19.32 -5.17
C LEU A 132 4.31 -20.56 -4.46
N ASN A 133 3.45 -21.53 -4.10
CA ASN A 133 3.82 -22.73 -3.35
C ASN A 133 4.47 -22.39 -2.00
N LEU A 134 3.91 -21.43 -1.27
CA LEU A 134 4.38 -20.98 0.03
C LEU A 134 3.33 -21.25 1.13
N PRO A 135 3.76 -21.63 2.36
CA PRO A 135 2.87 -21.86 3.48
C PRO A 135 2.37 -20.54 4.07
N GLN A 136 1.07 -20.23 3.91
CA GLN A 136 0.50 -18.98 4.43
C GLN A 136 0.50 -18.94 5.95
N GLU A 137 0.34 -20.07 6.62
CA GLU A 137 0.39 -20.23 8.08
C GLU A 137 1.74 -19.80 8.68
N GLU A 138 2.83 -19.93 7.92
CA GLU A 138 4.17 -19.50 8.32
C GLU A 138 4.49 -18.06 7.90
N SER A 139 3.57 -17.36 7.25
CA SER A 139 3.79 -16.00 6.67
C SER A 139 4.31 -15.00 7.70
N HIS A 140 3.98 -15.18 8.97
CA HIS A 140 4.47 -14.33 10.04
C HIS A 140 5.98 -14.52 10.29
N THR A 141 6.43 -15.78 10.36
CA THR A 141 7.85 -16.12 10.52
C THR A 141 8.66 -15.67 9.30
N TYR A 142 8.19 -15.98 8.09
CA TYR A 142 8.81 -15.53 6.83
C TYR A 142 8.96 -14.01 6.79
N PHE A 143 7.92 -13.27 7.19
CA PHE A 143 7.93 -11.81 7.16
C PHE A 143 9.10 -11.25 7.97
N TYR A 144 9.20 -11.61 9.25
CA TYR A 144 10.26 -11.05 10.10
C TYR A 144 11.64 -11.60 9.76
N ASP A 145 11.72 -12.83 9.29
CA ASP A 145 13.00 -13.41 8.87
C ASP A 145 13.56 -12.66 7.65
N VAL A 146 12.72 -12.36 6.66
CA VAL A 146 13.11 -11.54 5.50
C VAL A 146 13.50 -10.13 5.92
N ILE A 147 12.70 -9.45 6.77
CA ILE A 147 12.98 -8.08 7.24
C ILE A 147 14.33 -8.03 7.98
N ASN A 148 14.61 -8.99 8.86
CA ASN A 148 15.86 -9.03 9.62
C ASN A 148 17.06 -9.34 8.73
N ALA A 149 16.91 -10.23 7.75
CA ALA A 149 17.97 -10.53 6.80
C ALA A 149 18.34 -9.33 5.92
N ILE A 150 17.35 -8.58 5.40
CA ILE A 150 17.65 -7.38 4.60
C ILE A 150 18.28 -6.26 5.43
N ARG A 151 17.92 -6.14 6.72
CA ARG A 151 18.58 -5.21 7.65
C ARG A 151 20.02 -5.58 7.93
N ALA A 152 20.30 -6.87 8.17
CA ALA A 152 21.66 -7.35 8.35
C ALA A 152 22.53 -7.10 7.13
N ALA A 153 21.93 -7.07 5.94
CA ALA A 153 22.60 -6.82 4.68
C ALA A 153 22.84 -5.35 4.38
N ASP A 154 21.93 -4.45 4.84
CA ASP A 154 21.96 -3.03 4.49
C ASP A 154 23.15 -2.32 5.15
N GLY A 155 24.04 -1.75 4.34
CA GLY A 155 25.27 -1.08 4.79
C GLY A 155 26.45 -2.02 5.04
N ALA A 156 26.25 -3.33 5.10
CA ALA A 156 27.31 -4.28 5.38
C ALA A 156 28.14 -4.62 4.13
N GLN A 157 29.48 -4.54 4.20
CA GLN A 157 30.35 -5.00 3.09
C GLN A 157 30.27 -6.51 2.92
N SER A 158 30.14 -7.24 4.02
CA SER A 158 29.86 -8.66 4.10
C SER A 158 29.00 -8.92 5.33
N PHE A 159 28.04 -9.83 5.23
CA PHE A 159 27.16 -10.22 6.32
C PHE A 159 26.89 -11.72 6.29
N THR A 160 26.52 -12.27 7.43
CA THR A 160 25.91 -13.58 7.58
C THR A 160 24.56 -13.41 8.25
N TYR A 161 23.64 -14.34 8.01
CA TYR A 161 22.35 -14.34 8.68
C TYR A 161 21.94 -15.76 9.05
N ASP A 162 21.57 -15.97 10.31
CA ASP A 162 21.13 -17.26 10.85
C ASP A 162 19.72 -17.08 11.44
N GLY A 163 18.71 -16.98 10.57
CA GLY A 163 17.32 -16.83 10.91
C GLY A 163 16.63 -18.19 11.13
N GLU A 164 15.33 -18.17 11.31
CA GLU A 164 14.52 -19.39 11.44
C GLU A 164 14.38 -20.09 10.07
N ILE A 165 14.04 -19.33 9.03
CA ILE A 165 13.80 -19.81 7.66
C ILE A 165 15.06 -19.71 6.81
N PHE A 166 15.74 -18.57 6.84
CA PHE A 166 16.88 -18.29 5.95
C PHE A 166 18.22 -18.40 6.69
N LYS A 167 19.10 -19.24 6.15
CA LYS A 167 20.49 -19.40 6.58
C LYS A 167 21.38 -18.85 5.49
N ILE A 168 21.97 -17.67 5.69
CA ILE A 168 22.76 -16.98 4.68
C ILE A 168 24.25 -17.05 5.08
N PRO A 169 25.09 -17.75 4.32
CA PRO A 169 26.54 -17.78 4.55
C PRO A 169 27.16 -16.39 4.29
N PRO A 170 28.46 -16.19 4.55
CA PRO A 170 29.12 -14.92 4.23
C PRO A 170 28.80 -14.44 2.81
N SER A 171 28.09 -13.33 2.71
CA SER A 171 27.51 -12.79 1.48
C SER A 171 27.63 -11.28 1.44
N SER A 172 27.45 -10.69 0.26
CA SER A 172 27.39 -9.24 0.08
C SER A 172 26.29 -8.86 -0.90
N ILE A 173 25.72 -7.65 -0.75
CA ILE A 173 24.75 -7.10 -1.69
C ILE A 173 25.50 -6.25 -2.74
N ARG A 174 25.21 -6.51 -4.00
CA ARG A 174 25.74 -5.77 -5.16
C ARG A 174 24.64 -5.56 -6.20
N PRO A 175 24.61 -4.35 -6.87
CA PRO A 175 25.43 -3.18 -6.58
C PRO A 175 25.06 -2.56 -5.24
N GLN A 176 25.94 -1.74 -4.66
CA GLN A 176 25.62 -0.88 -3.53
C GLN A 176 25.17 0.48 -4.07
N GLY A 177 23.95 0.91 -3.72
CA GLY A 177 23.38 2.19 -4.13
C GLY A 177 23.92 3.35 -3.28
N ARG A 178 23.44 4.56 -3.57
CA ARG A 178 23.88 5.79 -2.86
C ARG A 178 23.43 5.82 -1.41
N ARG A 179 22.29 5.18 -1.10
CA ARG A 179 21.70 5.11 0.24
C ARG A 179 21.94 3.75 0.92
N PHE A 180 22.88 2.99 0.42
CA PHE A 180 23.24 1.70 1.03
C PHE A 180 23.68 1.92 2.48
N GLY A 181 22.97 1.31 3.43
CA GLY A 181 23.10 1.58 4.88
C GLY A 181 21.98 2.43 5.45
N GLU A 182 21.13 3.02 4.61
CA GLU A 182 19.97 3.81 5.01
C GLU A 182 18.64 3.25 4.43
N LEU A 183 18.70 2.23 3.56
CA LEU A 183 17.55 1.72 2.83
C LEU A 183 16.45 1.17 3.76
N THR A 184 16.88 0.58 4.88
CA THR A 184 15.96 -0.01 5.87
C THR A 184 15.60 0.92 7.02
N SER A 185 16.10 2.15 7.08
CA SER A 185 15.94 3.07 8.21
C SER A 185 14.49 3.54 8.42
N ASN A 186 13.69 3.62 7.35
CA ASN A 186 12.33 4.17 7.39
C ASN A 186 11.28 3.20 6.80
N MET A 187 11.45 1.90 7.07
CA MET A 187 10.47 0.91 6.65
C MET A 187 9.14 1.08 7.38
N LYS A 188 8.04 0.95 6.64
CA LYS A 188 6.68 0.90 7.19
C LYS A 188 6.12 -0.51 7.03
N ALA A 189 5.23 -0.91 7.94
CA ALA A 189 4.51 -2.17 7.87
C ALA A 189 3.00 -1.94 7.84
N ALA A 190 2.30 -2.72 7.02
CA ALA A 190 0.85 -2.84 7.08
C ALA A 190 0.49 -3.97 8.05
N PHE A 191 -0.26 -3.65 9.10
CA PHE A 191 -0.72 -4.59 10.12
C PHE A 191 -2.11 -4.22 10.64
N SER A 192 -2.84 -5.22 11.13
CA SER A 192 -4.22 -5.04 11.65
C SER A 192 -4.35 -5.35 13.13
N THR A 193 -3.48 -6.20 13.73
CA THR A 193 -3.58 -6.63 15.12
C THR A 193 -2.56 -5.95 16.03
N THR A 194 -2.89 -5.79 17.32
CA THR A 194 -1.99 -5.23 18.33
C THR A 194 -0.69 -6.05 18.48
N ALA A 195 -0.75 -7.37 18.34
CA ALA A 195 0.43 -8.22 18.37
C ALA A 195 1.38 -7.90 17.20
N SER A 196 0.83 -7.75 15.98
CA SER A 196 1.61 -7.36 14.80
C SER A 196 2.15 -5.92 14.92
N ALA A 197 1.38 -5.01 15.53
CA ALA A 197 1.81 -3.65 15.83
C ALA A 197 3.05 -3.65 16.75
N ARG A 198 3.02 -4.43 17.82
CA ARG A 198 4.15 -4.56 18.77
C ARG A 198 5.41 -5.11 18.09
N LEU A 199 5.26 -6.13 17.27
CA LEU A 199 6.37 -6.70 16.52
C LEU A 199 6.93 -5.73 15.49
N ALA A 200 6.08 -4.98 14.79
CA ALA A 200 6.51 -3.93 13.87
C ALA A 200 7.33 -2.84 14.61
N ALA A 201 6.85 -2.38 15.77
CA ALA A 201 7.57 -1.41 16.59
C ALA A 201 8.91 -1.96 17.11
N GLN A 202 8.95 -3.19 17.64
CA GLN A 202 10.18 -3.87 18.07
C GLN A 202 11.21 -3.99 16.95
N ASN A 203 10.73 -4.15 15.72
CA ASN A 203 11.56 -4.17 14.53
C ASN A 203 11.79 -2.75 13.96
N GLY A 204 11.55 -1.67 14.70
CA GLY A 204 11.79 -0.30 14.28
C GLY A 204 11.04 0.13 13.02
N MET A 205 9.95 -0.56 12.66
CA MET A 205 9.10 -0.21 11.52
C MET A 205 8.05 0.81 11.95
N GLY A 206 7.68 1.70 11.03
CA GLY A 206 6.52 2.58 11.20
C GLY A 206 5.23 1.95 10.67
N GLN A 207 4.12 2.67 10.79
CA GLN A 207 2.79 2.22 10.40
C GLN A 207 2.42 2.65 8.98
N MET A 208 1.82 1.74 8.23
CA MET A 208 1.16 2.00 6.96
C MET A 208 -0.29 1.53 7.02
N PHE A 209 -1.23 2.42 6.68
CA PHE A 209 -2.63 2.04 6.50
C PHE A 209 -2.91 1.72 5.03
N THR A 210 -3.42 0.55 4.78
CA THR A 210 -4.21 0.26 3.61
C THR A 210 -5.65 0.78 3.84
N THR A 211 -6.44 0.95 2.82
CA THR A 211 -7.69 1.72 2.78
C THR A 211 -8.87 1.19 3.63
N ASP A 212 -8.63 0.38 4.62
CA ASP A 212 -9.62 -0.51 5.23
C ASP A 212 -10.33 0.00 6.49
N ALA A 213 -9.96 1.19 6.99
CA ALA A 213 -10.48 1.69 8.25
C ALA A 213 -11.23 3.03 8.10
N ASN A 214 -12.21 3.28 8.95
CA ASN A 214 -12.77 4.60 9.13
C ASN A 214 -11.86 5.46 10.04
N ILE A 215 -12.18 6.74 10.21
CA ILE A 215 -11.32 7.69 10.93
C ILE A 215 -11.15 7.33 12.42
N GLU A 216 -12.19 6.78 13.05
CA GLU A 216 -12.17 6.39 14.47
C GLU A 216 -11.24 5.20 14.67
N GLU A 217 -11.36 4.18 13.82
CA GLU A 217 -10.48 3.01 13.82
C GLU A 217 -9.02 3.39 13.54
N MET A 218 -8.79 4.27 12.56
CA MET A 218 -7.44 4.77 12.25
C MET A 218 -6.85 5.51 13.45
N THR A 219 -7.61 6.41 14.05
CA THR A 219 -7.17 7.17 15.23
C THR A 219 -6.83 6.26 16.40
N LYS A 220 -7.68 5.26 16.66
CA LYS A 220 -7.43 4.26 17.69
C LYS A 220 -6.14 3.47 17.41
N LYS A 221 -5.98 2.93 16.21
CA LYS A 221 -4.81 2.13 15.81
C LYS A 221 -3.50 2.95 15.87
N VAL A 222 -3.52 4.21 15.46
CA VAL A 222 -2.32 5.08 15.55
C VAL A 222 -1.94 5.34 17.00
N ARG A 223 -2.94 5.62 17.85
CA ARG A 223 -2.71 5.84 19.28
C ARG A 223 -2.12 4.60 19.95
N GLU A 224 -2.74 3.44 19.77
CA GLU A 224 -2.25 2.17 20.30
C GLU A 224 -0.82 1.85 19.84
N PHE A 225 -0.51 2.12 18.57
CA PHE A 225 0.83 1.93 18.04
C PHE A 225 1.85 2.89 18.69
N ASN A 226 1.50 4.14 18.87
CA ASN A 226 2.38 5.12 19.52
C ASN A 226 2.53 4.87 21.03
N GLU A 227 1.51 4.29 21.71
CA GLU A 227 1.65 3.77 23.08
C GLU A 227 2.70 2.66 23.16
N ILE A 228 2.62 1.67 22.26
CA ILE A 228 3.61 0.59 22.16
C ILE A 228 5.02 1.15 21.89
N ARG A 229 5.14 2.14 21.01
CA ARG A 229 6.44 2.78 20.72
C ARG A 229 6.99 3.49 21.94
N ALA A 230 6.16 4.19 22.71
CA ALA A 230 6.55 4.84 23.95
C ALA A 230 7.03 3.83 25.00
N GLU A 231 6.34 2.69 25.19
CA GLU A 231 6.79 1.59 26.05
C GLU A 231 8.18 1.07 25.66
N LEU A 232 8.50 1.07 24.37
CA LEU A 232 9.80 0.66 23.83
C LEU A 232 10.83 1.80 23.76
N SER A 233 10.53 2.96 24.32
CA SER A 233 11.38 4.18 24.26
C SER A 233 11.69 4.62 22.82
N LEU A 234 10.78 4.41 21.89
CA LEU A 234 10.86 4.84 20.50
C LEU A 234 10.08 6.16 20.31
N PRO A 235 10.52 7.04 19.40
CA PRO A 235 9.76 8.25 19.08
C PRO A 235 8.40 7.88 18.44
N PRO A 236 7.37 8.73 18.59
CA PRO A 236 6.08 8.50 17.93
C PRO A 236 6.25 8.38 16.42
N ASP A 237 5.44 7.52 15.80
CA ASP A 237 5.38 7.35 14.36
C ASP A 237 4.26 8.18 13.75
N GLN A 238 4.49 8.65 12.54
CA GLN A 238 3.51 9.30 11.69
C GLN A 238 3.18 8.37 10.51
N PRO A 239 1.92 7.94 10.34
CA PRO A 239 1.61 6.92 9.37
C PRO A 239 1.71 7.40 7.92
N THR A 240 1.91 6.44 7.02
CA THR A 240 1.60 6.57 5.59
C THR A 240 0.23 5.96 5.34
N THR A 241 -0.65 6.65 4.62
CA THR A 241 -2.02 6.17 4.36
C THR A 241 -2.33 6.12 2.87
N LEU A 242 -2.92 5.01 2.44
CA LEU A 242 -3.43 4.83 1.09
C LEU A 242 -4.91 5.22 1.06
N LEU A 243 -5.32 6.02 0.07
CA LEU A 243 -6.70 6.47 -0.10
C LEU A 243 -7.14 6.42 -1.57
N TRP A 244 -8.44 6.25 -1.79
CA TRP A 244 -9.07 6.26 -3.11
C TRP A 244 -9.57 7.66 -3.42
N MET A 245 -9.05 8.29 -4.46
CA MET A 245 -9.32 9.69 -4.80
C MET A 245 -10.23 9.80 -6.02
N TYR A 246 -11.25 10.66 -5.91
CA TYR A 246 -12.02 11.16 -7.04
C TYR A 246 -12.39 12.62 -6.80
N CYS A 247 -11.84 13.52 -7.59
CA CYS A 247 -12.06 14.96 -7.52
C CYS A 247 -12.99 15.38 -8.65
N ALA A 248 -14.09 16.06 -8.33
CA ALA A 248 -15.07 16.55 -9.28
C ALA A 248 -15.40 18.03 -9.05
N GLU A 249 -15.92 18.71 -10.09
CA GLU A 249 -16.26 20.13 -10.02
C GLU A 249 -17.49 20.38 -9.16
N THR A 250 -18.45 19.44 -9.14
CA THR A 250 -19.69 19.54 -8.38
C THR A 250 -19.87 18.39 -7.39
N ALA A 251 -20.72 18.61 -6.40
CA ALA A 251 -21.05 17.57 -5.40
C ALA A 251 -21.83 16.40 -6.02
N GLU A 252 -22.64 16.65 -7.05
CA GLU A 252 -23.38 15.62 -7.78
C GLU A 252 -22.43 14.71 -8.56
N GLU A 253 -21.47 15.27 -9.30
CA GLU A 253 -20.45 14.49 -10.00
C GLU A 253 -19.60 13.68 -9.00
N ALA A 254 -19.23 14.27 -7.87
CA ALA A 254 -18.48 13.57 -6.82
C ALA A 254 -19.26 12.41 -6.23
N ALA A 255 -20.57 12.60 -5.95
CA ALA A 255 -21.44 11.55 -5.46
C ALA A 255 -21.59 10.41 -6.48
N ALA A 256 -21.74 10.73 -7.77
CA ALA A 256 -21.74 9.75 -8.84
C ALA A 256 -20.41 8.98 -8.93
N GLY A 257 -19.28 9.66 -8.70
CA GLY A 257 -17.94 9.05 -8.68
C GLY A 257 -17.70 8.04 -7.56
N ALA A 258 -18.49 8.10 -6.47
CA ALA A 258 -18.40 7.12 -5.37
C ALA A 258 -18.68 5.67 -5.83
N GLN A 259 -19.39 5.46 -6.95
CA GLN A 259 -19.61 4.14 -7.55
C GLN A 259 -18.29 3.42 -7.89
N TYR A 260 -17.25 4.15 -8.30
CA TYR A 260 -15.94 3.55 -8.60
C TYR A 260 -15.29 2.97 -7.35
N TYR A 261 -15.42 3.65 -6.20
CA TYR A 261 -14.95 3.11 -4.94
C TYR A 261 -15.72 1.86 -4.50
N ILE A 262 -17.04 1.84 -4.70
CA ILE A 262 -17.88 0.67 -4.40
C ILE A 262 -17.49 -0.51 -5.31
N ALA A 263 -17.31 -0.28 -6.62
CA ALA A 263 -16.85 -1.29 -7.56
C ALA A 263 -15.47 -1.83 -7.21
N GLN A 264 -14.54 -0.96 -6.81
CA GLN A 264 -13.21 -1.36 -6.36
C GLN A 264 -13.24 -2.17 -5.06
N SER A 265 -14.11 -1.82 -4.11
CA SER A 265 -14.31 -2.59 -2.88
C SER A 265 -14.86 -3.98 -3.18
N THR A 266 -15.71 -4.12 -4.21
CA THR A 266 -16.21 -5.41 -4.70
C THR A 266 -15.07 -6.22 -5.34
N SER A 267 -14.26 -5.60 -6.17
CA SER A 267 -13.07 -6.23 -6.78
C SER A 267 -12.08 -6.75 -5.72
N ALA A 268 -11.81 -5.95 -4.70
CA ALA A 268 -10.99 -6.35 -3.58
C ALA A 268 -11.58 -7.56 -2.83
N ARG A 269 -12.93 -7.58 -2.63
CA ARG A 269 -13.61 -8.72 -2.05
C ARG A 269 -13.41 -9.97 -2.89
N HIS A 270 -13.61 -9.90 -4.21
CA HIS A 270 -13.41 -11.04 -5.10
C HIS A 270 -11.99 -11.59 -4.99
N HIS A 271 -11.00 -10.72 -4.96
CA HIS A 271 -9.60 -11.12 -4.83
C HIS A 271 -9.28 -11.78 -3.48
N TYR A 272 -9.70 -11.17 -2.37
CA TYR A 272 -9.29 -11.65 -1.04
C TYR A 272 -10.18 -12.74 -0.47
N TYR A 273 -11.47 -12.84 -0.87
CA TYR A 273 -12.45 -13.68 -0.18
C TYR A 273 -13.21 -14.63 -1.08
N ASP A 274 -13.52 -14.25 -2.32
CA ASP A 274 -14.43 -15.04 -3.13
C ASP A 274 -13.67 -15.98 -4.08
N TRP A 275 -12.62 -15.51 -4.73
CA TRP A 275 -11.94 -16.26 -5.78
C TRP A 275 -10.86 -17.19 -5.21
N LYS A 276 -11.05 -18.51 -5.43
CA LYS A 276 -10.10 -19.56 -5.02
C LYS A 276 -9.66 -19.44 -3.55
N ASN A 277 -10.53 -18.99 -2.66
CA ASN A 277 -10.21 -18.82 -1.25
C ASN A 277 -10.68 -20.02 -0.43
N PRO A 278 -9.76 -20.87 0.12
CA PRO A 278 -10.10 -21.98 1.00
C PRO A 278 -10.45 -21.54 2.43
N GLY A 279 -10.36 -20.25 2.75
CA GLY A 279 -10.50 -19.69 4.09
C GLY A 279 -9.17 -19.24 4.69
N PHE A 280 -9.23 -18.76 5.93
CA PHE A 280 -8.06 -18.27 6.69
C PHE A 280 -7.78 -19.09 7.93
N ASP A 281 -8.34 -20.29 8.03
CA ASP A 281 -8.23 -21.14 9.21
C ASP A 281 -6.77 -21.50 9.49
N GLY A 282 -6.36 -21.35 10.76
CA GLY A 282 -4.99 -21.62 11.18
C GLY A 282 -3.96 -20.53 10.86
N VAL A 283 -4.33 -19.48 10.12
CA VAL A 283 -3.39 -18.40 9.77
C VAL A 283 -3.41 -17.31 10.84
N LYS A 284 -2.37 -17.27 11.67
CA LYS A 284 -2.22 -16.32 12.78
C LYS A 284 -2.27 -14.87 12.30
N GLY A 285 -3.11 -14.05 12.95
CA GLY A 285 -3.25 -12.61 12.68
C GLY A 285 -4.12 -12.30 11.48
N MET A 286 -4.95 -13.26 11.03
CA MET A 286 -5.96 -13.06 9.97
C MET A 286 -7.40 -13.03 10.52
N GLU A 287 -7.58 -12.87 11.84
CA GLU A 287 -8.89 -12.91 12.51
C GLU A 287 -9.85 -11.84 11.96
N GLU A 288 -9.34 -10.65 11.63
CA GLU A 288 -10.14 -9.57 11.04
C GLU A 288 -10.64 -9.96 9.63
N TYR A 289 -9.84 -10.69 8.86
CA TYR A 289 -10.22 -11.16 7.52
C TYR A 289 -11.25 -12.30 7.59
N VAL A 290 -11.17 -13.18 8.58
CA VAL A 290 -12.20 -14.17 8.86
C VAL A 290 -13.54 -13.49 9.11
N ASN A 291 -13.58 -12.50 10.01
CA ASN A 291 -14.79 -11.75 10.34
C ASN A 291 -15.39 -11.04 9.10
N ARG A 292 -14.54 -10.46 8.24
CA ARG A 292 -14.99 -9.81 7.00
C ARG A 292 -15.51 -10.82 5.96
N SER A 293 -14.97 -12.02 5.90
CA SER A 293 -15.38 -13.04 4.94
C SER A 293 -16.82 -13.51 5.18
N VAL A 294 -17.26 -13.57 6.45
CA VAL A 294 -18.61 -14.02 6.86
C VAL A 294 -19.61 -12.87 7.04
N ALA A 295 -19.21 -11.63 6.78
CA ALA A 295 -20.09 -10.47 6.93
C ALA A 295 -21.30 -10.54 5.97
N THR A 296 -22.49 -10.19 6.47
CA THR A 296 -23.71 -10.09 5.68
C THR A 296 -23.63 -8.98 4.64
N ASP A 297 -24.46 -9.01 3.59
CA ASP A 297 -24.49 -7.96 2.57
C ASP A 297 -24.78 -6.57 3.15
N ALA A 298 -25.71 -6.48 4.11
CA ALA A 298 -26.00 -5.24 4.81
C ALA A 298 -24.80 -4.71 5.60
N GLY A 299 -24.12 -5.56 6.36
CA GLY A 299 -22.92 -5.18 7.12
C GLY A 299 -21.75 -4.80 6.20
N ARG A 300 -21.64 -5.42 5.03
CA ARG A 300 -20.65 -5.04 4.02
C ARG A 300 -20.91 -3.65 3.46
N LEU A 301 -22.15 -3.34 3.11
CA LEU A 301 -22.54 -2.04 2.58
C LEU A 301 -22.31 -0.93 3.61
N GLU A 302 -22.69 -1.15 4.85
CA GLU A 302 -22.43 -0.24 5.96
C GLU A 302 -20.91 0.01 6.13
N GLY A 303 -20.10 -1.04 6.11
CA GLY A 303 -18.65 -0.95 6.16
C GLY A 303 -18.06 -0.17 4.99
N ILE A 304 -18.56 -0.35 3.76
CA ILE A 304 -18.13 0.41 2.59
C ILE A 304 -18.50 1.90 2.77
N GLN A 305 -19.71 2.22 3.22
CA GLN A 305 -20.14 3.60 3.44
C GLN A 305 -19.33 4.30 4.54
N SER A 306 -19.04 3.62 5.63
CA SER A 306 -18.19 4.12 6.71
C SER A 306 -16.78 4.48 6.23
N ARG A 307 -16.18 3.62 5.41
CA ARG A 307 -14.86 3.87 4.82
C ARG A 307 -14.89 4.92 3.71
N LEU A 308 -15.97 5.02 2.94
CA LEU A 308 -16.15 6.03 1.89
C LEU A 308 -16.07 7.46 2.47
N ALA A 309 -16.56 7.67 3.69
CA ALA A 309 -16.51 8.97 4.34
C ALA A 309 -15.08 9.53 4.51
N VAL A 310 -14.11 8.66 4.66
CA VAL A 310 -12.67 9.02 4.83
C VAL A 310 -11.99 9.29 3.49
N GLN A 311 -12.50 8.71 2.39
CA GLN A 311 -11.85 8.81 1.09
C GLN A 311 -11.90 10.25 0.56
N PRO A 312 -10.83 10.76 -0.09
CA PRO A 312 -10.81 12.05 -0.77
C PRO A 312 -11.64 12.01 -2.06
N ILE A 313 -12.92 11.72 -1.91
CA ILE A 313 -13.95 11.75 -2.95
C ILE A 313 -14.84 12.96 -2.66
N GLY A 314 -14.87 13.94 -3.58
CA GLY A 314 -15.57 15.20 -3.35
C GLY A 314 -15.18 16.30 -4.32
N THR A 315 -15.65 17.51 -4.06
CA THR A 315 -15.14 18.73 -4.67
C THR A 315 -13.77 19.09 -4.08
N PRO A 316 -12.97 19.95 -4.72
CA PRO A 316 -11.67 20.37 -4.19
C PRO A 316 -11.72 20.82 -2.73
N ALA A 317 -12.69 21.66 -2.35
CA ALA A 317 -12.84 22.15 -0.97
C ALA A 317 -13.14 21.02 0.02
N GLN A 318 -14.05 20.08 -0.35
CA GLN A 318 -14.39 18.93 0.47
C GLN A 318 -13.19 18.00 0.68
N ILE A 319 -12.41 17.77 -0.35
CA ILE A 319 -11.22 16.90 -0.29
C ILE A 319 -10.16 17.51 0.62
N ILE A 320 -9.87 18.82 0.50
CA ILE A 320 -8.91 19.51 1.37
C ILE A 320 -9.33 19.38 2.83
N GLU A 321 -10.62 19.56 3.13
CA GLU A 321 -11.13 19.46 4.50
C GLU A 321 -11.05 18.03 5.05
N LYS A 322 -11.40 17.02 4.25
CA LYS A 322 -11.25 15.60 4.65
C LYS A 322 -9.79 15.27 4.98
N ILE A 323 -8.85 15.69 4.14
CA ILE A 323 -7.42 15.41 4.36
C ILE A 323 -6.90 16.17 5.59
N ARG A 324 -7.36 17.42 5.83
CA ARG A 324 -7.03 18.18 7.03
C ARG A 324 -7.53 17.48 8.30
N THR A 325 -8.80 17.04 8.29
CA THR A 325 -9.38 16.29 9.39
C THR A 325 -8.61 15.01 9.69
N LEU A 326 -8.23 14.27 8.65
CA LEU A 326 -7.46 13.07 8.78
C LEU A 326 -6.04 13.36 9.34
N GLN A 327 -5.40 14.41 8.85
CA GLN A 327 -4.09 14.83 9.36
C GLN A 327 -4.14 15.16 10.86
N GLN A 328 -5.17 15.87 11.31
CA GLN A 328 -5.37 16.21 12.73
C GLN A 328 -5.67 14.97 13.59
N ALA A 329 -6.40 14.00 13.04
CA ALA A 329 -6.78 12.79 13.78
C ALA A 329 -5.61 11.83 13.99
N ILE A 330 -4.78 11.61 12.97
CA ILE A 330 -3.75 10.56 12.97
C ILE A 330 -2.31 11.07 12.77
N SER A 331 -2.09 12.39 12.76
CA SER A 331 -0.77 12.99 12.47
C SER A 331 -0.19 12.53 11.13
N LEU A 332 -1.02 12.44 10.10
CA LEU A 332 -0.67 11.91 8.80
C LEU A 332 0.55 12.63 8.21
N GLU A 333 1.59 11.86 7.87
CA GLU A 333 2.81 12.38 7.25
C GLU A 333 2.72 12.33 5.73
N LYS A 334 2.21 11.23 5.22
CA LYS A 334 2.25 10.89 3.80
C LYS A 334 0.94 10.26 3.35
N ILE A 335 0.42 10.78 2.24
CA ILE A 335 -0.76 10.23 1.57
C ILE A 335 -0.39 9.63 0.22
N VAL A 336 -0.93 8.46 -0.09
CA VAL A 336 -0.80 7.79 -1.37
C VAL A 336 -2.19 7.60 -1.98
N LEU A 337 -2.39 8.13 -3.17
CA LEU A 337 -3.71 8.21 -3.80
C LEU A 337 -3.85 7.18 -4.92
N HIS A 338 -4.85 6.30 -4.81
CA HIS A 338 -5.35 5.56 -5.95
C HIS A 338 -6.21 6.50 -6.80
N VAL A 339 -5.86 6.66 -8.06
CA VAL A 339 -6.47 7.65 -8.96
C VAL A 339 -7.15 7.03 -10.19
N PHE A 340 -6.89 5.75 -10.45
CA PHE A 340 -7.44 4.99 -11.58
C PHE A 340 -7.82 3.59 -11.11
N TYR A 341 -9.13 3.34 -10.92
CA TYR A 341 -9.64 2.13 -10.25
C TYR A 341 -11.14 1.93 -10.50
N GLY A 342 -11.65 0.74 -10.15
CA GLY A 342 -13.08 0.45 -10.10
C GLY A 342 -13.79 0.55 -11.46
N GLY A 343 -13.06 0.31 -12.56
CA GLY A 343 -13.61 0.42 -13.91
C GLY A 343 -13.84 1.86 -14.37
N MET A 344 -13.19 2.83 -13.72
CA MET A 344 -13.25 4.24 -14.13
C MET A 344 -12.67 4.39 -15.55
N PRO A 345 -13.37 5.05 -16.49
CA PRO A 345 -12.80 5.37 -17.80
C PRO A 345 -11.55 6.27 -17.65
N ARG A 346 -10.56 6.07 -18.52
CA ARG A 346 -9.28 6.80 -18.46
C ARG A 346 -9.46 8.32 -18.52
N ASP A 347 -10.31 8.82 -19.39
CA ASP A 347 -10.59 10.25 -19.54
C ASP A 347 -11.24 10.86 -18.29
N VAL A 348 -12.11 10.10 -17.61
CA VAL A 348 -12.73 10.48 -16.32
C VAL A 348 -11.66 10.52 -15.23
N ALA A 349 -10.79 9.53 -15.17
CA ALA A 349 -9.68 9.47 -14.21
C ALA A 349 -8.70 10.64 -14.44
N GLU A 350 -8.34 10.91 -15.69
CA GLU A 350 -7.46 12.03 -16.04
C GLU A 350 -8.08 13.38 -15.67
N LYS A 351 -9.37 13.63 -16.00
CA LYS A 351 -10.08 14.86 -15.60
C LYS A 351 -10.01 15.05 -14.09
N SER A 352 -10.31 14.01 -13.34
CA SER A 352 -10.27 14.02 -11.88
C SER A 352 -8.86 14.29 -11.34
N LEU A 353 -7.84 13.62 -11.88
CA LEU A 353 -6.44 13.78 -11.45
C LEU A 353 -5.92 15.20 -11.75
N ARG A 354 -6.23 15.75 -12.90
CA ARG A 354 -5.83 17.12 -13.29
C ARG A 354 -6.51 18.18 -12.41
N LEU A 355 -7.81 18.00 -12.11
CA LEU A 355 -8.53 18.90 -11.21
C LEU A 355 -7.92 18.86 -9.80
N PHE A 356 -7.66 17.65 -9.28
CA PHE A 356 -6.99 17.50 -8.00
C PHE A 356 -5.61 18.16 -7.97
N ALA A 357 -4.80 17.92 -8.99
CA ALA A 357 -3.46 18.48 -9.08
C ALA A 357 -3.46 20.01 -9.13
N LYS A 358 -4.45 20.62 -9.79
CA LYS A 358 -4.58 22.07 -9.90
C LYS A 358 -5.11 22.72 -8.61
N GLU A 359 -6.17 22.17 -8.05
CA GLU A 359 -6.97 22.86 -7.00
C GLU A 359 -6.69 22.34 -5.58
N VAL A 360 -6.23 21.07 -5.44
CA VAL A 360 -6.09 20.40 -4.13
C VAL A 360 -4.62 20.21 -3.76
N LEU A 361 -3.81 19.69 -4.69
CA LEU A 361 -2.43 19.28 -4.42
C LEU A 361 -1.57 20.41 -3.81
N PRO A 362 -1.61 21.68 -4.28
CA PRO A 362 -0.81 22.75 -3.67
C PRO A 362 -1.18 23.02 -2.21
N ALA A 363 -2.47 22.95 -1.87
CA ALA A 363 -2.95 23.15 -0.50
C ALA A 363 -2.49 22.02 0.43
N ILE A 364 -2.49 20.76 -0.06
CA ILE A 364 -2.03 19.61 0.71
C ILE A 364 -0.51 19.64 0.90
N GLN A 365 0.25 19.93 -0.15
CA GLN A 365 1.71 20.03 -0.07
C GLN A 365 2.15 21.15 0.87
N ALA A 366 1.43 22.26 0.91
CA ALA A 366 1.66 23.35 1.86
C ALA A 366 1.22 23.01 3.30
N MET A 367 0.41 21.97 3.50
CA MET A 367 -0.06 21.54 4.81
C MET A 367 1.11 20.96 5.62
N GLY A 368 1.36 21.52 6.81
CA GLY A 368 2.31 20.93 7.76
C GLY A 368 1.87 19.54 8.23
N THR A 369 2.83 18.77 8.71
CA THR A 369 2.57 17.44 9.28
C THR A 369 2.98 17.38 10.76
N PRO A 370 2.39 18.21 11.64
CA PRO A 370 2.69 18.16 13.07
C PRO A 370 2.16 16.86 13.68
N ILE A 371 2.81 16.43 14.77
CA ILE A 371 2.30 15.36 15.61
C ILE A 371 1.23 15.96 16.53
N HIS A 372 0.00 15.49 16.41
CA HIS A 372 -1.13 15.93 17.22
C HIS A 372 -1.30 15.06 18.47
N PRO A 373 -1.78 15.62 19.59
CA PRO A 373 -2.04 14.85 20.82
C PRO A 373 -3.02 13.68 20.63
N SER A 374 -3.94 13.79 19.65
CA SER A 374 -4.89 12.73 19.30
C SER A 374 -4.22 11.42 18.87
N SER A 375 -3.04 11.50 18.28
CA SER A 375 -2.24 10.35 17.82
C SER A 375 -1.27 9.83 18.86
N LEU A 376 -1.07 10.55 19.95
CA LEU A 376 -0.23 10.14 21.08
C LEU A 376 -1.08 9.33 22.06
N GLY A 377 -0.51 8.27 22.59
CA GLY A 377 -1.09 7.53 23.71
C GLY A 377 -1.17 8.38 24.98
N ARG A 378 -1.86 7.90 25.99
CA ARG A 378 -1.81 8.51 27.31
C ARG A 378 -0.36 8.52 27.75
N ALA A 379 0.15 9.69 28.13
CA ALA A 379 1.47 9.77 28.74
C ALA A 379 1.51 8.74 29.88
N VAL A 380 2.47 7.83 29.81
CA VAL A 380 2.80 6.99 30.97
C VAL A 380 3.38 7.96 31.99
N VAL A 381 2.55 8.33 32.98
CA VAL A 381 2.95 9.16 34.13
C VAL A 381 3.83 8.33 35.05
#